data_b08c48c1158f8d2eb3c4dc63a8828044
#
_entry.id   b08c48c1158f8d2eb3c4dc63a8828044
#
_cell.length_a   1.000
_cell.length_b   1.000
_cell.length_c   1.000
_cell.angle_alpha   90.00
_cell.angle_beta   90.00
_cell.angle_gamma   90.00
#
_symmetry.space_group_name_H-M   'P 1'
#
loop_
_entity.id
_entity.type
_entity.pdbx_description
1 polymer ?
#
loop_
_entity_poly.entity_id
_entity_poly.type
_entity_poly.pdbx_seq_one_letter_code
_entity_poly.pdbx_strand_id
1 'polypeptide(L)'
;TCPICMAMPGTLPVLNEKVVEYAVKAGLATNCQISRDSKNDRKNYFYPDLPKAYQISQFDKPLCFEGYIEIETDEGKKKIRLERIHIEEDAGKLNHDEFGGGTLVDLNRAGVPLIEIVSKPDLRSADEVDKYLKKLKSILEYIEVSDCKMQEGSLRADVNVSVRKKGDDKLGTRTEMKNMNSFRSITRAIEYEVERQIDVIEAGGKVEQETLRWDDVSGKTFSMRDKEDAQDYRYFPDPDLVAIKLSEEYIENIKENLPELPESRHERYLNEYKMSEKDANIIVSSKFLSDLFEEASKICNNPKSVCNWIISDISRILNEKEIDPNEIPFSGKMLAELVELIDKGTISSSIGKKVLEELFESPKSPEEIVKEKGWIQISDEGEIKKVVIDIIEANPNSVADYKGGKEKALGFLVGQAMKQTKGKANPQLLNKLFKEELSK
;
A
#
# COMPACT_ATOMS: atom_id res chain seq x y z
N THR A 1 -26.71 4.29 -1.02
CA THR A 1 -27.77 4.37 -2.06
C THR A 1 -28.73 5.51 -1.73
N CYS A 2 -28.97 6.38 -2.67
CA CYS A 2 -29.89 7.52 -2.55
C CYS A 2 -31.07 7.38 -3.52
N PRO A 3 -32.13 8.20 -3.40
CA PRO A 3 -33.27 8.15 -4.31
C PRO A 3 -32.90 8.32 -5.80
N ILE A 4 -31.86 9.10 -6.11
CA ILE A 4 -31.38 9.32 -7.49
C ILE A 4 -30.76 8.03 -8.03
N CYS A 5 -29.88 7.39 -7.27
CA CYS A 5 -29.23 6.13 -7.67
C CYS A 5 -30.24 4.98 -7.86
N MET A 6 -31.36 5.04 -7.11
CA MET A 6 -32.48 4.10 -7.21
C MET A 6 -33.45 4.43 -8.35
N ALA A 7 -33.19 5.46 -9.14
CA ALA A 7 -34.08 5.96 -10.21
C ALA A 7 -35.52 6.27 -9.74
N MET A 8 -35.67 6.81 -8.52
CA MET A 8 -36.98 7.17 -8.00
C MET A 8 -37.60 8.29 -8.86
N PRO A 9 -38.93 8.25 -9.14
CA PRO A 9 -39.59 9.27 -9.95
C PRO A 9 -39.38 10.71 -9.46
N GLY A 10 -39.03 11.61 -10.36
CA GLY A 10 -38.86 13.04 -10.06
C GLY A 10 -37.52 13.44 -9.45
N THR A 11 -36.55 12.50 -9.31
CA THR A 11 -35.22 12.81 -8.82
C THR A 11 -34.25 13.11 -9.96
N LEU A 12 -33.38 14.11 -9.76
CA LEU A 12 -32.35 14.50 -10.75
C LEU A 12 -30.96 14.41 -10.11
N PRO A 13 -29.92 14.02 -10.89
CA PRO A 13 -28.56 13.90 -10.40
C PRO A 13 -27.96 15.28 -10.07
N VAL A 14 -27.03 15.29 -9.10
CA VAL A 14 -26.22 16.45 -8.75
C VAL A 14 -24.77 15.98 -8.58
N LEU A 15 -23.83 16.67 -9.22
CA LEU A 15 -22.42 16.37 -9.11
C LEU A 15 -21.88 16.74 -7.71
N ASN A 16 -21.16 15.83 -7.10
CA ASN A 16 -20.49 16.09 -5.82
C ASN A 16 -19.15 16.82 -6.06
N GLU A 17 -18.98 17.97 -5.44
CA GLU A 17 -17.76 18.79 -5.55
C GLU A 17 -16.50 18.05 -5.15
N LYS A 18 -16.58 17.20 -4.10
CA LYS A 18 -15.45 16.42 -3.63
C LYS A 18 -14.93 15.39 -4.65
N VAL A 19 -15.82 14.88 -5.51
CA VAL A 19 -15.44 13.98 -6.61
C VAL A 19 -14.56 14.70 -7.63
N VAL A 20 -14.90 15.94 -7.94
CA VAL A 20 -14.11 16.78 -8.85
C VAL A 20 -12.75 17.07 -8.25
N GLU A 21 -12.70 17.46 -6.97
CA GLU A 21 -11.43 17.66 -6.23
C GLU A 21 -10.54 16.41 -6.27
N TYR A 22 -11.11 15.22 -6.00
CA TYR A 22 -10.37 13.97 -5.98
C TYR A 22 -9.85 13.59 -7.37
N ALA A 23 -10.63 13.79 -8.41
CA ALA A 23 -10.19 13.55 -9.79
C ALA A 23 -9.07 14.51 -10.20
N VAL A 24 -9.16 15.80 -9.83
CA VAL A 24 -8.09 16.78 -10.07
C VAL A 24 -6.82 16.41 -9.30
N LYS A 25 -6.93 16.01 -8.02
CA LYS A 25 -5.78 15.50 -7.23
C LYS A 25 -5.11 14.32 -7.93
N ALA A 26 -5.89 13.32 -8.36
CA ALA A 26 -5.38 12.16 -9.08
C ALA A 26 -4.68 12.56 -10.39
N GLY A 27 -5.30 13.48 -11.14
CA GLY A 27 -4.71 14.01 -12.38
C GLY A 27 -3.38 14.71 -12.15
N LEU A 28 -3.32 15.65 -11.19
CA LEU A 28 -2.09 16.37 -10.85
C LEU A 28 -0.99 15.42 -10.37
N ALA A 29 -1.31 14.48 -9.49
CA ALA A 29 -0.35 13.51 -8.96
C ALA A 29 0.18 12.52 -10.01
N THR A 30 -0.54 12.34 -11.13
CA THR A 30 -0.13 11.49 -12.24
C THR A 30 0.28 12.27 -13.48
N ASN A 31 0.67 13.54 -13.29
CA ASN A 31 1.19 14.42 -14.35
C ASN A 31 0.20 14.66 -15.51
N CYS A 32 -1.10 14.56 -15.29
CA CYS A 32 -2.11 14.86 -16.30
C CYS A 32 -2.29 16.37 -16.49
N GLN A 33 -2.73 16.75 -17.67
CA GLN A 33 -3.33 18.03 -17.92
C GLN A 33 -4.77 18.05 -17.37
N ILE A 34 -5.18 19.15 -16.73
CA ILE A 34 -6.53 19.31 -16.19
C ILE A 34 -7.39 20.12 -17.14
N SER A 35 -8.53 19.57 -17.53
CA SER A 35 -9.50 20.26 -18.36
C SER A 35 -10.19 21.38 -17.59
N ARG A 36 -10.21 22.58 -18.16
CA ARG A 36 -10.93 23.73 -17.57
C ARG A 36 -12.40 23.75 -17.93
N ASP A 37 -12.79 23.01 -18.98
CA ASP A 37 -14.16 22.89 -19.47
C ASP A 37 -14.44 21.43 -19.77
N SER A 38 -15.06 20.76 -18.82
CA SER A 38 -15.43 19.35 -18.89
C SER A 38 -16.94 19.20 -18.73
N LYS A 39 -17.47 18.05 -19.04
CA LYS A 39 -18.89 17.74 -18.92
C LYS A 39 -19.12 16.31 -18.51
N ASN A 40 -20.30 16.04 -17.98
CA ASN A 40 -20.76 14.69 -17.75
C ASN A 40 -21.66 14.25 -18.93
N ASP A 41 -21.47 13.00 -19.33
CA ASP A 41 -22.25 12.35 -20.37
C ASP A 41 -23.03 11.18 -19.78
N ARG A 42 -24.15 10.83 -20.39
CA ARG A 42 -24.86 9.59 -20.11
C ARG A 42 -24.31 8.48 -20.99
N LYS A 43 -23.79 7.42 -20.34
CA LYS A 43 -23.43 6.14 -20.95
C LYS A 43 -24.65 5.23 -20.83
N ASN A 44 -25.35 5.02 -21.91
CA ASN A 44 -26.63 4.32 -21.87
C ASN A 44 -26.43 2.82 -22.08
N TYR A 45 -26.84 2.03 -21.11
CA TYR A 45 -27.00 0.59 -21.24
C TYR A 45 -28.00 0.07 -20.21
N PHE A 46 -28.67 -0.99 -20.56
CA PHE A 46 -29.74 -1.55 -19.76
C PHE A 46 -29.25 -2.80 -19.03
N TYR A 47 -29.10 -2.67 -17.73
CA TYR A 47 -28.63 -3.79 -16.88
C TYR A 47 -29.25 -3.72 -15.48
N PRO A 48 -29.53 -4.88 -14.80
CA PRO A 48 -30.24 -4.89 -13.52
C PRO A 48 -29.57 -4.12 -12.39
N ASP A 49 -28.25 -4.01 -12.39
CA ASP A 49 -27.46 -3.27 -11.38
C ASP A 49 -27.34 -1.76 -11.66
N LEU A 50 -28.00 -1.30 -12.74
CA LEU A 50 -28.04 0.10 -13.15
C LEU A 50 -29.49 0.59 -13.22
N PRO A 51 -30.14 0.96 -12.10
CA PRO A 51 -31.59 1.27 -12.09
C PRO A 51 -32.01 2.41 -13.02
N LYS A 52 -31.14 3.40 -13.24
CA LYS A 52 -31.39 4.53 -14.14
C LYS A 52 -31.35 4.16 -15.63
N ALA A 53 -30.86 2.97 -15.96
CA ALA A 53 -30.57 2.52 -17.33
C ALA A 53 -29.47 3.35 -18.05
N TYR A 54 -28.76 4.19 -17.33
CA TYR A 54 -27.56 4.89 -17.77
C TYR A 54 -26.60 5.10 -16.59
N GLN A 55 -25.32 5.25 -16.91
CA GLN A 55 -24.24 5.60 -15.99
C GLN A 55 -23.78 7.02 -16.33
N ILE A 56 -23.66 7.90 -15.33
CA ILE A 56 -22.98 9.18 -15.51
C ILE A 56 -21.50 8.89 -15.68
N SER A 57 -20.91 9.43 -16.74
CA SER A 57 -19.52 9.23 -17.12
C SER A 57 -18.98 10.47 -17.86
N GLN A 58 -17.82 10.40 -18.48
CA GLN A 58 -17.24 11.45 -19.32
C GLN A 58 -16.63 10.80 -20.56
N PHE A 59 -17.04 11.23 -21.76
CA PHE A 59 -16.60 10.59 -22.99
C PHE A 59 -15.56 11.40 -23.75
N ASP A 60 -15.99 12.50 -24.41
CA ASP A 60 -15.12 13.30 -25.27
C ASP A 60 -14.38 14.44 -24.55
N LYS A 61 -14.85 14.83 -23.35
CA LYS A 61 -14.23 15.86 -22.52
C LYS A 61 -13.93 15.34 -21.11
N PRO A 62 -12.98 14.40 -20.95
CA PRO A 62 -12.58 13.91 -19.63
C PRO A 62 -11.98 15.05 -18.79
N LEU A 63 -12.06 14.91 -17.48
CA LEU A 63 -11.53 15.92 -16.56
C LEU A 63 -10.01 16.02 -16.61
N CYS A 64 -9.30 14.89 -16.79
CA CYS A 64 -7.85 14.86 -16.90
C CYS A 64 -7.42 14.02 -18.11
N PHE A 65 -6.32 14.41 -18.75
CA PHE A 65 -5.82 13.75 -19.95
C PHE A 65 -4.29 13.87 -20.08
N GLU A 66 -3.68 12.99 -20.90
CA GLU A 66 -2.26 13.01 -21.26
C GLU A 66 -1.30 13.03 -20.08
N GLY A 67 -1.51 12.18 -19.07
CA GLY A 67 -0.60 12.00 -17.96
C GLY A 67 0.43 10.91 -18.16
N TYR A 68 1.21 10.64 -17.11
CA TYR A 68 2.10 9.48 -17.05
C TYR A 68 2.44 9.10 -15.61
N ILE A 69 2.80 7.83 -15.45
CA ILE A 69 3.42 7.29 -14.23
C ILE A 69 4.77 6.69 -14.62
N GLU A 70 5.81 7.00 -13.88
CA GLU A 70 7.15 6.46 -14.10
C GLU A 70 7.37 5.23 -13.24
N ILE A 71 7.80 4.13 -13.84
CA ILE A 71 8.14 2.88 -13.16
C ILE A 71 9.61 2.53 -13.35
N GLU A 72 10.19 1.82 -12.38
CA GLU A 72 11.54 1.27 -12.46
C GLU A 72 11.50 -0.09 -13.17
N THR A 73 12.27 -0.24 -14.24
CA THR A 73 12.46 -1.51 -14.96
C THR A 73 13.93 -1.92 -14.93
N ASP A 74 14.25 -3.13 -15.35
CA ASP A 74 15.64 -3.59 -15.46
C ASP A 74 16.45 -2.77 -16.49
N GLU A 75 15.76 -2.10 -17.42
CA GLU A 75 16.36 -1.23 -18.42
C GLU A 75 16.42 0.25 -17.97
N GLY A 76 15.98 0.57 -16.75
CA GLY A 76 15.90 1.91 -16.19
C GLY A 76 14.47 2.43 -16.06
N LYS A 77 14.34 3.73 -15.89
CA LYS A 77 13.04 4.39 -15.72
C LYS A 77 12.22 4.39 -17.00
N LYS A 78 10.95 3.98 -16.90
CA LYS A 78 10.02 3.93 -18.02
C LYS A 78 8.73 4.68 -17.69
N LYS A 79 8.30 5.57 -18.59
CA LYS A 79 7.05 6.29 -18.50
C LYS A 79 5.92 5.46 -19.09
N ILE A 80 4.89 5.20 -18.29
CA ILE A 80 3.63 4.62 -18.73
C ILE A 80 2.64 5.76 -18.85
N ARG A 81 2.28 6.08 -20.08
CA ARG A 81 1.39 7.20 -20.38
C ARG A 81 -0.05 6.86 -19.97
N LEU A 82 -0.75 7.87 -19.48
CA LEU A 82 -2.19 7.85 -19.27
C LEU A 82 -2.89 8.55 -20.42
N GLU A 83 -3.95 7.95 -20.92
CA GLU A 83 -4.80 8.58 -21.92
C GLU A 83 -5.72 9.60 -21.25
N ARG A 84 -6.40 9.18 -20.18
CA ARG A 84 -7.31 10.04 -19.42
C ARG A 84 -7.55 9.52 -18.00
N ILE A 85 -8.04 10.43 -17.18
CA ILE A 85 -8.73 10.14 -15.93
C ILE A 85 -10.10 10.83 -16.03
N HIS A 86 -11.17 10.09 -15.82
CA HIS A 86 -12.50 10.64 -15.86
C HIS A 86 -13.36 10.17 -14.69
N ILE A 87 -14.40 10.95 -14.40
CA ILE A 87 -15.36 10.68 -13.35
C ILE A 87 -16.48 9.82 -13.92
N GLU A 88 -16.90 8.81 -13.18
CA GLU A 88 -18.12 8.06 -13.47
C GLU A 88 -18.83 7.61 -12.18
N GLU A 89 -19.97 6.97 -12.31
CA GLU A 89 -20.68 6.31 -11.22
C GLU A 89 -20.39 4.82 -11.21
N ASP A 90 -20.33 4.22 -10.02
CA ASP A 90 -20.28 2.77 -9.90
C ASP A 90 -21.67 2.16 -10.13
N ALA A 91 -21.70 0.95 -10.66
CA ALA A 91 -22.91 0.13 -10.76
C ALA A 91 -23.18 -0.61 -9.43
N GLY A 92 -24.34 -1.19 -9.30
CA GLY A 92 -24.64 -2.16 -8.24
C GLY A 92 -23.85 -3.46 -8.43
N LYS A 93 -24.13 -4.45 -7.59
CA LYS A 93 -23.52 -5.78 -7.66
C LYS A 93 -24.56 -6.85 -7.90
N LEU A 94 -24.30 -7.74 -8.85
CA LEU A 94 -25.11 -8.93 -9.09
C LEU A 94 -24.51 -10.11 -8.33
N ASN A 95 -25.28 -10.71 -7.43
CA ASN A 95 -24.92 -11.92 -6.72
C ASN A 95 -25.73 -13.08 -7.30
N HIS A 96 -25.10 -13.90 -8.13
CA HIS A 96 -25.71 -15.07 -8.74
C HIS A 96 -25.75 -16.23 -7.73
N ASP A 97 -26.93 -16.86 -7.56
CA ASP A 97 -27.04 -18.07 -6.76
C ASP A 97 -26.53 -19.26 -7.60
N GLU A 98 -25.52 -19.92 -7.13
CA GLU A 98 -24.91 -21.12 -7.75
C GLU A 98 -25.90 -22.30 -7.80
N PHE A 99 -26.92 -22.32 -6.98
CA PHE A 99 -27.93 -23.36 -6.89
C PHE A 99 -29.20 -23.08 -7.69
N GLY A 100 -29.21 -22.04 -8.53
CA GLY A 100 -30.31 -21.76 -9.45
C GLY A 100 -31.49 -20.99 -8.84
N GLY A 101 -31.32 -20.37 -7.68
CA GLY A 101 -32.33 -19.53 -7.01
C GLY A 101 -32.54 -18.14 -7.60
N GLY A 102 -31.80 -17.78 -8.66
CA GLY A 102 -31.87 -16.48 -9.31
C GLY A 102 -30.66 -15.57 -9.05
N THR A 103 -30.84 -14.27 -9.31
CA THR A 103 -29.81 -13.26 -9.08
C THR A 103 -30.31 -12.21 -8.10
N LEU A 104 -29.57 -11.97 -7.03
CA LEU A 104 -29.82 -10.89 -6.11
C LEU A 104 -29.06 -9.64 -6.58
N VAL A 105 -29.76 -8.51 -6.58
CA VAL A 105 -29.18 -7.21 -6.97
C VAL A 105 -28.89 -6.41 -5.72
N ASP A 106 -27.62 -6.16 -5.45
CA ASP A 106 -27.16 -5.29 -4.37
C ASP A 106 -26.86 -3.90 -4.93
N LEU A 107 -27.64 -2.92 -4.52
CA LEU A 107 -27.53 -1.53 -4.98
C LEU A 107 -26.73 -0.63 -4.00
N ASN A 108 -26.07 -1.17 -2.99
CA ASN A 108 -25.35 -0.34 -2.01
C ASN A 108 -24.21 0.48 -2.63
N ARG A 109 -23.65 0.03 -3.75
CA ARG A 109 -22.60 0.76 -4.48
C ARG A 109 -23.13 1.55 -5.67
N ALA A 110 -24.38 1.39 -6.06
CA ALA A 110 -24.95 2.10 -7.21
C ALA A 110 -24.87 3.61 -7.01
N GLY A 111 -24.26 4.31 -7.97
CA GLY A 111 -24.05 5.74 -7.95
C GLY A 111 -22.93 6.23 -7.03
N VAL A 112 -22.16 5.34 -6.42
CA VAL A 112 -20.93 5.74 -5.71
C VAL A 112 -19.94 6.32 -6.72
N PRO A 113 -19.36 7.51 -6.45
CA PRO A 113 -18.40 8.11 -7.37
C PRO A 113 -17.19 7.20 -7.61
N LEU A 114 -16.80 7.09 -8.86
CA LEU A 114 -15.70 6.30 -9.36
C LEU A 114 -14.80 7.16 -10.24
N ILE A 115 -13.48 6.96 -10.13
CA ILE A 115 -12.51 7.52 -11.06
C ILE A 115 -11.99 6.38 -11.92
N GLU A 116 -12.14 6.49 -13.23
CA GLU A 116 -11.52 5.56 -14.19
C GLU A 116 -10.20 6.15 -14.71
N ILE A 117 -9.12 5.40 -14.56
CA ILE A 117 -7.78 5.76 -15.03
C ILE A 117 -7.43 4.84 -16.21
N VAL A 118 -7.30 5.42 -17.39
CA VAL A 118 -7.01 4.67 -18.62
C VAL A 118 -5.57 4.88 -19.05
N SER A 119 -4.79 3.80 -19.09
CA SER A 119 -3.41 3.83 -19.60
C SER A 119 -3.37 3.70 -21.12
N LYS A 120 -2.34 4.28 -21.74
CA LYS A 120 -1.96 3.95 -23.12
C LYS A 120 -1.25 2.57 -23.15
N PRO A 121 -1.20 1.91 -24.31
CA PRO A 121 -0.63 0.56 -24.42
C PRO A 121 0.90 0.57 -24.40
N ASP A 122 1.50 1.08 -23.32
CA ASP A 122 2.95 1.20 -23.14
C ASP A 122 3.55 0.02 -22.36
N LEU A 123 2.74 -0.70 -21.56
CA LEU A 123 3.16 -1.86 -20.79
C LEU A 123 3.53 -3.06 -21.68
N ARG A 124 4.57 -3.80 -21.33
CA ARG A 124 5.12 -4.89 -22.14
C ARG A 124 5.28 -6.22 -21.43
N SER A 125 5.09 -6.26 -20.10
CA SER A 125 5.19 -7.47 -19.31
C SER A 125 4.30 -7.44 -18.08
N ALA A 126 4.04 -8.62 -17.49
CA ALA A 126 3.31 -8.73 -16.23
C ALA A 126 4.05 -8.04 -15.06
N ASP A 127 5.39 -8.07 -15.05
CA ASP A 127 6.21 -7.35 -14.06
C ASP A 127 6.05 -5.82 -14.16
N GLU A 128 6.04 -5.27 -15.37
CA GLU A 128 5.75 -3.84 -15.56
C GLU A 128 4.36 -3.45 -15.08
N VAL A 129 3.36 -4.33 -15.27
CA VAL A 129 1.99 -4.11 -14.77
C VAL A 129 1.95 -4.12 -13.25
N ASP A 130 2.62 -5.06 -12.58
CA ASP A 130 2.72 -5.12 -11.12
C ASP A 130 3.35 -3.84 -10.55
N LYS A 131 4.47 -3.41 -11.13
CA LYS A 131 5.16 -2.16 -10.76
C LYS A 131 4.28 -0.93 -10.96
N TYR A 132 3.58 -0.87 -12.10
CA TYR A 132 2.66 0.23 -12.42
C TYR A 132 1.49 0.30 -11.42
N LEU A 133 0.85 -0.83 -11.14
CA LEU A 133 -0.29 -0.89 -10.22
C LEU A 133 0.10 -0.55 -8.78
N LYS A 134 1.25 -1.05 -8.31
CA LYS A 134 1.80 -0.71 -6.99
C LYS A 134 2.09 0.78 -6.88
N LYS A 135 2.69 1.36 -7.92
CA LYS A 135 2.97 2.79 -7.96
C LYS A 135 1.70 3.63 -7.96
N LEU A 136 0.74 3.29 -8.82
CA LEU A 136 -0.56 3.96 -8.89
C LEU A 136 -1.30 3.88 -7.56
N LYS A 137 -1.36 2.69 -6.95
CA LYS A 137 -1.94 2.48 -5.62
C LYS A 137 -1.29 3.43 -4.60
N SER A 138 0.03 3.42 -4.49
CA SER A 138 0.76 4.28 -3.57
C SER A 138 0.45 5.77 -3.78
N ILE A 139 0.40 6.25 -5.02
CA ILE A 139 0.03 7.63 -5.32
C ILE A 139 -1.39 7.95 -4.81
N LEU A 140 -2.38 7.10 -5.12
CA LEU A 140 -3.78 7.33 -4.74
C LEU A 140 -4.00 7.30 -3.22
N GLU A 141 -3.29 6.43 -2.50
CA GLU A 141 -3.29 6.39 -1.04
C GLU A 141 -2.65 7.65 -0.43
N TYR A 142 -1.52 8.11 -0.98
CA TYR A 142 -0.83 9.31 -0.50
C TYR A 142 -1.67 10.58 -0.64
N ILE A 143 -2.38 10.74 -1.74
CA ILE A 143 -3.29 11.88 -1.95
C ILE A 143 -4.67 11.70 -1.31
N GLU A 144 -4.89 10.59 -0.60
CA GLU A 144 -6.12 10.27 0.14
C GLU A 144 -7.39 10.26 -0.73
N VAL A 145 -7.25 9.80 -1.97
CA VAL A 145 -8.38 9.66 -2.90
C VAL A 145 -9.06 8.31 -2.75
N SER A 146 -8.29 7.25 -2.45
CA SER A 146 -8.80 5.89 -2.25
C SER A 146 -7.88 5.11 -1.32
N ASP A 147 -8.44 4.14 -0.59
CA ASP A 147 -7.69 3.13 0.18
C ASP A 147 -7.19 1.97 -0.69
N CYS A 148 -7.58 1.94 -1.96
CA CYS A 148 -7.12 0.99 -2.98
C CYS A 148 -7.17 -0.49 -2.57
N LYS A 149 -8.16 -0.89 -1.76
CA LYS A 149 -8.36 -2.28 -1.32
C LYS A 149 -9.13 -3.07 -2.39
N MET A 150 -8.43 -3.93 -3.12
CA MET A 150 -9.06 -4.75 -4.18
C MET A 150 -10.10 -5.73 -3.63
N GLN A 151 -9.86 -6.33 -2.46
CA GLN A 151 -10.78 -7.28 -1.81
C GLN A 151 -12.11 -6.62 -1.42
N GLU A 152 -12.07 -5.35 -1.07
CA GLU A 152 -13.25 -4.54 -0.74
C GLU A 152 -13.86 -3.85 -1.97
N GLY A 153 -13.17 -3.95 -3.12
CA GLY A 153 -13.60 -3.37 -4.39
C GLY A 153 -13.36 -1.87 -4.51
N SER A 154 -12.52 -1.27 -3.65
CA SER A 154 -12.12 0.15 -3.77
C SER A 154 -11.11 0.37 -4.90
N LEU A 155 -10.46 -0.68 -5.38
CA LEU A 155 -9.65 -0.69 -6.59
C LEU A 155 -10.05 -1.89 -7.45
N ARG A 156 -10.28 -1.65 -8.73
CA ARG A 156 -10.51 -2.70 -9.73
C ARG A 156 -9.63 -2.44 -10.93
N ALA A 157 -9.25 -3.49 -11.64
CA ALA A 157 -8.47 -3.37 -12.84
C ALA A 157 -9.01 -4.32 -13.92
N ASP A 158 -9.32 -3.75 -15.07
CA ASP A 158 -9.60 -4.48 -16.30
C ASP A 158 -8.32 -4.45 -17.15
N VAL A 159 -7.92 -5.59 -17.68
CA VAL A 159 -6.64 -5.72 -18.40
C VAL A 159 -6.90 -6.07 -19.85
N ASN A 160 -6.39 -5.24 -20.75
CA ASN A 160 -6.41 -5.49 -22.19
C ASN A 160 -5.03 -6.05 -22.62
N VAL A 161 -5.02 -7.26 -23.20
CA VAL A 161 -3.81 -7.93 -23.66
C VAL A 161 -3.89 -8.23 -25.14
N SER A 162 -2.80 -7.98 -25.86
CA SER A 162 -2.57 -8.49 -27.21
C SER A 162 -1.11 -8.85 -27.40
N VAL A 163 -0.82 -9.84 -28.24
CA VAL A 163 0.54 -10.22 -28.60
C VAL A 163 0.85 -9.83 -30.04
N ARG A 164 2.14 -9.55 -30.30
CA ARG A 164 2.67 -9.28 -31.66
C ARG A 164 4.09 -9.81 -31.77
N LYS A 165 4.57 -10.01 -32.99
CA LYS A 165 5.96 -10.36 -33.20
C LYS A 165 6.87 -9.21 -32.75
N LYS A 166 8.02 -9.55 -32.19
CA LYS A 166 9.03 -8.56 -31.81
C LYS A 166 9.49 -7.81 -33.05
N GLY A 167 9.38 -6.47 -33.00
CA GLY A 167 9.71 -5.58 -34.13
C GLY A 167 8.50 -5.09 -34.93
N ASP A 168 7.31 -5.66 -34.75
CA ASP A 168 6.11 -5.15 -35.38
C ASP A 168 5.61 -3.88 -34.67
N ASP A 169 5.19 -2.86 -35.42
CA ASP A 169 4.62 -1.64 -34.87
C ASP A 169 3.13 -1.80 -34.54
N LYS A 170 2.41 -2.62 -35.32
CA LYS A 170 0.98 -2.81 -35.18
C LYS A 170 0.67 -3.78 -34.03
N LEU A 171 -0.17 -3.35 -33.10
CA LEU A 171 -0.69 -4.20 -32.02
C LEU A 171 -1.54 -5.33 -32.58
N GLY A 172 -1.54 -6.49 -31.91
CA GLY A 172 -2.41 -7.61 -32.21
C GLY A 172 -3.87 -7.40 -31.79
N THR A 173 -4.70 -8.40 -32.01
CA THR A 173 -6.08 -8.41 -31.51
C THR A 173 -6.09 -8.51 -30.00
N ARG A 174 -6.78 -7.60 -29.34
CA ARG A 174 -6.83 -7.57 -27.86
C ARG A 174 -7.95 -8.44 -27.33
N THR A 175 -7.69 -9.05 -26.16
CA THR A 175 -8.70 -9.58 -25.27
C THR A 175 -8.77 -8.73 -24.00
N GLU A 176 -9.95 -8.59 -23.41
CA GLU A 176 -10.16 -7.90 -22.14
C GLU A 176 -10.34 -8.93 -21.02
N MET A 177 -9.55 -8.85 -19.97
CA MET A 177 -9.67 -9.74 -18.81
C MET A 177 -10.30 -9.00 -17.64
N LYS A 178 -11.25 -9.65 -16.96
CA LYS A 178 -12.00 -9.16 -15.79
C LYS A 178 -11.94 -10.14 -14.63
N ASN A 179 -12.43 -9.71 -13.45
CA ASN A 179 -12.58 -10.55 -12.26
C ASN A 179 -11.27 -10.94 -11.59
N MET A 180 -10.29 -10.06 -11.60
CA MET A 180 -9.03 -10.25 -10.88
C MET A 180 -9.07 -9.46 -9.56
N ASN A 181 -8.88 -10.16 -8.43
CA ASN A 181 -9.09 -9.60 -7.09
C ASN A 181 -7.78 -9.30 -6.34
N SER A 182 -6.63 -9.43 -7.01
CA SER A 182 -5.32 -9.11 -6.45
C SER A 182 -4.32 -8.81 -7.56
N PHE A 183 -3.24 -8.09 -7.25
CA PHE A 183 -2.15 -7.85 -8.21
C PHE A 183 -1.52 -9.17 -8.67
N ARG A 184 -1.42 -10.15 -7.78
CA ARG A 184 -0.95 -11.49 -8.13
C ARG A 184 -1.87 -12.18 -9.13
N SER A 185 -3.18 -12.06 -8.97
CA SER A 185 -4.15 -12.60 -9.94
C SER A 185 -4.01 -11.91 -11.29
N ILE A 186 -3.78 -10.59 -11.32
CA ILE A 186 -3.56 -9.82 -12.55
C ILE A 186 -2.30 -10.30 -13.28
N THR A 187 -1.18 -10.45 -12.60
CA THR A 187 0.06 -10.91 -13.23
C THR A 187 -0.08 -12.33 -13.80
N ARG A 188 -0.67 -13.26 -13.04
CA ARG A 188 -0.93 -14.63 -13.50
C ARG A 188 -1.89 -14.68 -14.69
N ALA A 189 -2.92 -13.86 -14.67
CA ALA A 189 -3.88 -13.78 -15.77
C ALA A 189 -3.21 -13.28 -17.06
N ILE A 190 -2.34 -12.26 -16.95
CA ILE A 190 -1.58 -11.73 -18.10
C ILE A 190 -0.65 -12.81 -18.66
N GLU A 191 0.13 -13.47 -17.82
CA GLU A 191 1.07 -14.53 -18.25
C GLU A 191 0.32 -15.65 -18.98
N TYR A 192 -0.76 -16.15 -18.39
CA TYR A 192 -1.59 -17.19 -19.01
C TYR A 192 -2.16 -16.75 -20.36
N GLU A 193 -2.73 -15.53 -20.44
CA GLU A 193 -3.38 -15.06 -21.65
C GLU A 193 -2.37 -14.77 -22.77
N VAL A 194 -1.17 -14.30 -22.42
CA VAL A 194 -0.07 -14.13 -23.38
C VAL A 194 0.33 -15.48 -23.99
N GLU A 195 0.52 -16.51 -23.17
CA GLU A 195 0.84 -17.87 -23.65
C GLU A 195 -0.28 -18.42 -24.53
N ARG A 196 -1.54 -18.30 -24.09
CA ARG A 196 -2.71 -18.75 -24.87
C ARG A 196 -2.76 -18.08 -26.24
N GLN A 197 -2.56 -16.75 -26.33
CA GLN A 197 -2.57 -16.04 -27.61
C GLN A 197 -1.40 -16.44 -28.52
N ILE A 198 -0.23 -16.68 -27.96
CA ILE A 198 0.95 -17.17 -28.71
C ILE A 198 0.62 -18.56 -29.30
N ASP A 199 0.12 -19.50 -28.50
CA ASP A 199 -0.22 -20.85 -28.92
C ASP A 199 -1.25 -20.83 -30.07
N VAL A 200 -2.29 -19.99 -29.97
CA VAL A 200 -3.30 -19.85 -31.01
C VAL A 200 -2.68 -19.35 -32.31
N ILE A 201 -1.79 -18.36 -32.25
CA ILE A 201 -1.16 -17.75 -33.44
C ILE A 201 -0.15 -18.73 -34.07
N GLU A 202 0.64 -19.41 -33.27
CA GLU A 202 1.63 -20.40 -33.73
C GLU A 202 0.97 -21.64 -34.35
N ALA A 203 -0.20 -22.03 -33.86
CA ALA A 203 -1.04 -23.07 -34.48
C ALA A 203 -1.73 -22.61 -35.78
N GLY A 204 -1.50 -21.39 -36.25
CA GLY A 204 -2.11 -20.82 -37.46
C GLY A 204 -3.52 -20.28 -37.29
N GLY A 205 -4.01 -20.21 -36.04
CA GLY A 205 -5.30 -19.61 -35.67
C GLY A 205 -5.28 -18.09 -35.62
N LYS A 206 -6.38 -17.52 -35.23
CA LYS A 206 -6.54 -16.08 -35.00
C LYS A 206 -7.10 -15.84 -33.60
N VAL A 207 -6.53 -14.86 -32.90
CA VAL A 207 -7.10 -14.36 -31.66
C VAL A 207 -8.37 -13.57 -31.98
N GLU A 208 -9.47 -13.89 -31.32
CA GLU A 208 -10.72 -13.14 -31.42
C GLU A 208 -10.79 -12.07 -30.33
N GLN A 209 -11.44 -10.93 -30.64
CA GLN A 209 -11.67 -9.90 -29.64
C GLN A 209 -12.83 -10.33 -28.76
N GLU A 210 -12.54 -10.57 -27.49
CA GLU A 210 -13.52 -11.06 -26.52
C GLU A 210 -13.24 -10.52 -25.11
N THR A 211 -14.25 -10.62 -24.23
CA THR A 211 -14.08 -10.37 -22.79
C THR A 211 -13.98 -11.70 -22.07
N LEU A 212 -12.94 -11.85 -21.28
CA LEU A 212 -12.57 -13.06 -20.55
C LEU A 212 -12.72 -12.86 -19.04
N ARG A 213 -13.20 -13.86 -18.35
CA ARG A 213 -13.18 -13.93 -16.88
C ARG A 213 -11.99 -14.76 -16.44
N TRP A 214 -11.19 -14.20 -15.53
CA TRP A 214 -10.15 -14.93 -14.84
C TRP A 214 -10.76 -15.80 -13.72
N ASP A 215 -10.28 -17.04 -13.60
CA ASP A 215 -10.57 -17.94 -12.50
C ASP A 215 -9.29 -18.30 -11.77
N ASP A 216 -9.15 -17.78 -10.54
CA ASP A 216 -7.95 -17.95 -9.70
C ASP A 216 -7.73 -19.42 -9.29
N VAL A 217 -8.79 -20.21 -9.16
CA VAL A 217 -8.72 -21.61 -8.72
C VAL A 217 -8.10 -22.48 -9.80
N SER A 218 -8.64 -22.40 -11.02
CA SER A 218 -8.11 -23.17 -12.16
C SER A 218 -6.87 -22.53 -12.79
N GLY A 219 -6.63 -21.21 -12.55
CA GLY A 219 -5.56 -20.44 -13.17
C GLY A 219 -5.75 -20.28 -14.68
N LYS A 220 -6.99 -20.09 -15.16
CA LYS A 220 -7.35 -19.97 -16.57
C LYS A 220 -8.34 -18.85 -16.83
N THR A 221 -8.38 -18.43 -18.08
CA THR A 221 -9.41 -17.50 -18.59
C THR A 221 -10.57 -18.26 -19.24
N PHE A 222 -11.78 -17.74 -19.09
CA PHE A 222 -12.99 -18.27 -19.71
C PHE A 222 -13.72 -17.16 -20.42
N SER A 223 -14.22 -17.40 -21.65
CA SER A 223 -15.02 -16.43 -22.37
C SER A 223 -16.31 -16.11 -21.60
N MET A 224 -16.61 -14.83 -21.46
CA MET A 224 -17.84 -14.37 -20.79
C MET A 224 -19.01 -14.18 -21.74
N ARG A 225 -18.75 -13.95 -23.03
CA ARG A 225 -19.77 -13.70 -24.05
C ARG A 225 -19.28 -14.16 -25.42
N ASP A 226 -20.19 -14.75 -26.19
CA ASP A 226 -20.07 -14.84 -27.64
C ASP A 226 -20.15 -13.44 -28.26
N LYS A 227 -19.60 -13.32 -29.46
CA LYS A 227 -19.52 -12.10 -30.30
C LYS A 227 -20.81 -11.29 -30.29
N GLU A 228 -21.02 -10.45 -29.31
CA GLU A 228 -21.95 -9.33 -29.48
C GLU A 228 -21.10 -8.12 -29.91
N ASP A 229 -21.56 -7.43 -30.93
CA ASP A 229 -21.01 -6.19 -31.44
C ASP A 229 -20.71 -5.22 -30.31
N ALA A 230 -19.62 -4.48 -30.43
CA ALA A 230 -19.26 -3.45 -29.46
C ALA A 230 -20.48 -2.62 -29.13
N GLN A 231 -20.94 -2.65 -27.87
CA GLN A 231 -22.17 -1.96 -27.50
C GLN A 231 -22.01 -0.47 -27.80
N ASP A 232 -22.84 0.07 -28.67
CA ASP A 232 -22.96 1.51 -28.86
C ASP A 232 -23.67 2.08 -27.62
N TYR A 233 -22.94 2.67 -26.71
CA TYR A 233 -23.48 3.28 -25.50
C TYR A 233 -24.23 4.57 -25.74
N ARG A 234 -24.28 5.08 -26.96
CA ARG A 234 -25.04 6.28 -27.37
C ARG A 234 -24.78 7.42 -26.39
N TYR A 235 -23.52 7.75 -26.18
CA TYR A 235 -23.14 8.85 -25.30
C TYR A 235 -23.79 10.17 -25.74
N PHE A 236 -24.32 10.93 -24.80
CA PHE A 236 -24.75 12.31 -24.99
C PHE A 236 -24.59 13.08 -23.66
N PRO A 237 -24.44 14.43 -23.70
CA PRO A 237 -24.33 15.23 -22.51
C PRO A 237 -25.54 15.04 -21.59
N ASP A 238 -25.27 14.83 -20.27
CA ASP A 238 -26.34 14.72 -19.29
C ASP A 238 -27.08 16.08 -19.19
N PRO A 239 -28.39 16.15 -19.52
CA PRO A 239 -29.13 17.40 -19.54
C PRO A 239 -29.37 17.99 -18.14
N ASP A 240 -29.27 17.18 -17.11
CA ASP A 240 -29.51 17.57 -15.72
C ASP A 240 -28.23 18.07 -15.02
N LEU A 241 -27.05 17.87 -15.63
CA LEU A 241 -25.77 18.27 -15.09
C LEU A 241 -25.14 19.41 -15.87
N VAL A 242 -24.78 20.48 -15.17
CA VAL A 242 -24.06 21.60 -15.77
C VAL A 242 -22.62 21.24 -16.12
N ALA A 243 -22.05 21.96 -17.10
CA ALA A 243 -20.64 21.79 -17.43
C ALA A 243 -19.73 22.10 -16.22
N ILE A 244 -18.66 21.32 -16.07
CA ILE A 244 -17.65 21.49 -15.04
C ILE A 244 -16.66 22.54 -15.55
N LYS A 245 -16.65 23.71 -14.93
CA LYS A 245 -15.72 24.81 -15.24
C LYS A 245 -14.78 25.03 -14.07
N LEU A 246 -13.49 24.80 -14.30
CA LEU A 246 -12.45 24.96 -13.29
C LEU A 246 -11.64 26.22 -13.57
N SER A 247 -11.50 27.07 -12.56
CA SER A 247 -10.59 28.22 -12.62
C SER A 247 -9.14 27.77 -12.43
N GLU A 248 -8.20 28.58 -12.92
CA GLU A 248 -6.76 28.38 -12.64
C GLU A 248 -6.47 28.37 -11.15
N GLU A 249 -7.06 29.32 -10.44
CA GLU A 249 -6.92 29.45 -8.99
C GLU A 249 -7.37 28.19 -8.23
N TYR A 250 -8.47 27.57 -8.66
CA TYR A 250 -8.96 26.31 -8.07
C TYR A 250 -7.96 25.18 -8.27
N ILE A 251 -7.42 25.02 -9.48
CA ILE A 251 -6.45 23.98 -9.81
C ILE A 251 -5.14 24.20 -9.05
N GLU A 252 -4.63 25.45 -9.02
CA GLU A 252 -3.38 25.77 -8.33
C GLU A 252 -3.52 25.59 -6.82
N ASN A 253 -4.67 25.97 -6.24
CA ASN A 253 -4.94 25.72 -4.81
C ASN A 253 -4.91 24.22 -4.46
N ILE A 254 -5.47 23.35 -5.31
CA ILE A 254 -5.37 21.89 -5.10
C ILE A 254 -3.93 21.44 -5.20
N LYS A 255 -3.18 21.94 -6.19
CA LYS A 255 -1.78 21.57 -6.42
C LYS A 255 -0.86 21.97 -5.26
N GLU A 256 -1.04 23.18 -4.72
CA GLU A 256 -0.28 23.67 -3.56
C GLU A 256 -0.59 22.87 -2.27
N ASN A 257 -1.79 22.32 -2.17
CA ASN A 257 -2.22 21.51 -1.03
C ASN A 257 -2.06 19.99 -1.24
N LEU A 258 -1.47 19.57 -2.35
CA LEU A 258 -1.12 18.15 -2.51
C LEU A 258 -0.07 17.74 -1.47
N PRO A 259 -0.23 16.57 -0.83
CA PRO A 259 0.83 16.05 0.03
C PRO A 259 2.08 15.73 -0.79
N GLU A 260 3.23 15.67 -0.12
CA GLU A 260 4.45 15.19 -0.76
C GLU A 260 4.25 13.76 -1.29
N LEU A 261 4.51 13.57 -2.58
CA LEU A 261 4.30 12.28 -3.25
C LEU A 261 5.38 11.26 -2.88
N PRO A 262 5.10 9.95 -3.03
CA PRO A 262 6.04 8.89 -2.66
C PRO A 262 7.45 9.04 -3.24
N GLU A 263 7.57 9.49 -4.48
CA GLU A 263 8.87 9.68 -5.13
C GLU A 263 9.69 10.80 -4.49
N SER A 264 9.07 11.94 -4.24
CA SER A 264 9.75 13.07 -3.60
C SER A 264 10.19 12.70 -2.17
N ARG A 265 9.34 11.98 -1.42
CA ARG A 265 9.72 11.44 -0.10
C ARG A 265 10.87 10.45 -0.20
N HIS A 266 10.84 9.56 -1.16
CA HIS A 266 11.91 8.58 -1.37
C HIS A 266 13.25 9.29 -1.61
N GLU A 267 13.29 10.23 -2.56
CA GLU A 267 14.49 11.02 -2.84
C GLU A 267 14.96 11.81 -1.60
N ARG A 268 14.04 12.40 -0.87
CA ARG A 268 14.34 13.11 0.38
C ARG A 268 14.92 12.17 1.44
N TYR A 269 14.38 10.96 1.61
CA TYR A 269 14.89 9.99 2.58
C TYR A 269 16.31 9.51 2.25
N LEU A 270 16.63 9.30 0.97
CA LEU A 270 18.00 9.01 0.54
C LEU A 270 18.95 10.19 0.84
N ASN A 271 18.52 11.42 0.55
CA ASN A 271 19.37 12.61 0.62
C ASN A 271 19.53 13.16 2.04
N GLU A 272 18.44 13.29 2.81
CA GLU A 272 18.45 13.89 4.15
C GLU A 272 18.79 12.89 5.24
N TYR A 273 18.13 11.73 5.23
CA TYR A 273 18.31 10.71 6.28
C TYR A 273 19.39 9.67 5.95
N LYS A 274 19.98 9.74 4.74
CA LYS A 274 21.02 8.79 4.27
C LYS A 274 20.57 7.34 4.37
N MET A 275 19.30 7.06 4.11
CA MET A 275 18.76 5.71 4.06
C MET A 275 19.33 4.93 2.88
N SER A 276 19.32 3.60 2.99
CA SER A 276 19.52 2.77 1.80
C SER A 276 18.29 2.80 0.89
N GLU A 277 18.45 2.57 -0.40
CA GLU A 277 17.35 2.43 -1.37
C GLU A 277 16.28 1.45 -0.87
N LYS A 278 16.72 0.31 -0.34
CA LYS A 278 15.82 -0.73 0.19
C LYS A 278 14.97 -0.23 1.36
N ASP A 279 15.60 0.46 2.32
CA ASP A 279 14.93 0.94 3.52
C ASP A 279 13.93 2.07 3.18
N ALA A 280 14.35 3.01 2.33
CA ALA A 280 13.50 4.08 1.84
C ALA A 280 12.27 3.51 1.11
N ASN A 281 12.43 2.52 0.23
CA ASN A 281 11.34 1.87 -0.48
C ASN A 281 10.33 1.20 0.47
N ILE A 282 10.79 0.55 1.54
CA ILE A 282 9.89 -0.07 2.53
C ILE A 282 9.06 0.99 3.26
N ILE A 283 9.69 2.07 3.72
CA ILE A 283 8.97 3.11 4.47
C ILE A 283 8.00 3.87 3.57
N VAL A 284 8.43 4.24 2.36
CA VAL A 284 7.61 4.99 1.40
C VAL A 284 6.49 4.14 0.78
N SER A 285 6.53 2.82 0.89
CA SER A 285 5.46 1.96 0.38
C SER A 285 4.09 2.23 1.00
N SER A 286 4.04 2.83 2.19
CA SER A 286 2.82 3.27 2.87
C SER A 286 2.97 4.72 3.36
N LYS A 287 1.96 5.54 3.11
CA LYS A 287 1.88 6.90 3.64
C LYS A 287 1.97 6.88 5.17
N PHE A 288 1.24 5.97 5.81
CA PHE A 288 1.23 5.85 7.26
C PHE A 288 2.62 5.54 7.83
N LEU A 289 3.36 4.59 7.23
CA LEU A 289 4.72 4.28 7.68
C LEU A 289 5.67 5.48 7.50
N SER A 290 5.50 6.22 6.42
CA SER A 290 6.26 7.46 6.18
C SER A 290 5.95 8.53 7.22
N ASP A 291 4.68 8.76 7.51
CA ASP A 291 4.25 9.75 8.50
C ASP A 291 4.69 9.33 9.92
N LEU A 292 4.58 8.04 10.26
CA LEU A 292 5.07 7.45 11.52
C LEU A 292 6.59 7.65 11.67
N PHE A 293 7.35 7.39 10.60
CA PHE A 293 8.80 7.59 10.58
C PHE A 293 9.16 9.06 10.81
N GLU A 294 8.52 9.98 10.09
CA GLU A 294 8.84 11.41 10.20
C GLU A 294 8.48 11.98 11.56
N GLU A 295 7.29 11.64 12.07
CA GLU A 295 6.86 12.09 13.40
C GLU A 295 7.83 11.60 14.48
N ALA A 296 8.13 10.31 14.49
CA ALA A 296 9.03 9.73 15.48
C ALA A 296 10.45 10.30 15.38
N SER A 297 10.98 10.44 14.16
CA SER A 297 12.34 10.94 13.93
C SER A 297 12.52 12.39 14.34
N LYS A 298 11.49 13.23 14.18
CA LYS A 298 11.50 14.63 14.63
C LYS A 298 11.54 14.74 16.16
N ILE A 299 10.90 13.80 16.87
CA ILE A 299 10.80 13.82 18.35
C ILE A 299 12.08 13.29 18.99
N CYS A 300 12.50 12.07 18.65
CA CYS A 300 13.64 11.44 19.31
C CYS A 300 15.01 11.79 18.69
N ASN A 301 15.03 12.54 17.60
CA ASN A 301 16.24 12.92 16.86
C ASN A 301 17.19 11.76 16.51
N ASN A 302 16.63 10.57 16.33
CA ASN A 302 17.37 9.34 15.98
C ASN A 302 16.69 8.60 14.82
N PRO A 303 16.70 9.18 13.58
CA PRO A 303 16.02 8.61 12.43
C PRO A 303 16.50 7.20 12.07
N LYS A 304 17.78 6.90 12.32
CA LYS A 304 18.34 5.57 12.04
C LYS A 304 17.72 4.47 12.92
N SER A 305 17.54 4.74 14.21
CA SER A 305 16.89 3.81 15.11
C SER A 305 15.42 3.63 14.77
N VAL A 306 14.69 4.73 14.50
CA VAL A 306 13.28 4.71 14.07
C VAL A 306 13.13 3.89 12.80
N CYS A 307 13.96 4.13 11.79
CA CYS A 307 13.97 3.37 10.55
C CYS A 307 14.12 1.87 10.82
N ASN A 308 15.11 1.48 11.63
CA ASN A 308 15.36 0.07 11.98
C ASN A 308 14.14 -0.57 12.66
N TRP A 309 13.47 0.12 13.57
CA TRP A 309 12.27 -0.38 14.23
C TRP A 309 11.13 -0.61 13.26
N ILE A 310 10.92 0.32 12.31
CA ILE A 310 9.86 0.19 11.30
C ILE A 310 10.14 -0.97 10.35
N ILE A 311 11.35 -1.05 9.77
CA ILE A 311 11.66 -2.03 8.73
C ILE A 311 11.87 -3.45 9.26
N SER A 312 12.23 -3.61 10.55
CA SER A 312 12.45 -4.94 11.15
C SER A 312 11.26 -5.39 11.99
N ASP A 313 11.04 -4.75 13.13
CA ASP A 313 10.12 -5.26 14.14
C ASP A 313 8.64 -4.91 13.83
N ILE A 314 8.34 -3.68 13.41
CA ILE A 314 6.97 -3.30 13.01
C ILE A 314 6.56 -4.08 11.75
N SER A 315 7.40 -4.08 10.70
CA SER A 315 7.09 -4.82 9.46
C SER A 315 6.92 -6.33 9.70
N ARG A 316 7.69 -6.91 10.64
CA ARG A 316 7.52 -8.31 11.05
C ARG A 316 6.13 -8.54 11.65
N ILE A 317 5.71 -7.70 12.60
CA ILE A 317 4.40 -7.83 13.27
C ILE A 317 3.25 -7.65 12.27
N LEU A 318 3.35 -6.66 11.37
CA LEU A 318 2.35 -6.44 10.33
C LEU A 318 2.19 -7.68 9.44
N ASN A 319 3.31 -8.29 9.01
CA ASN A 319 3.29 -9.49 8.17
C ASN A 319 2.77 -10.72 8.93
N GLU A 320 3.20 -10.93 10.18
CA GLU A 320 2.78 -12.08 10.99
C GLU A 320 1.30 -12.05 11.38
N LYS A 321 0.78 -10.85 11.64
CA LYS A 321 -0.64 -10.65 12.04
C LYS A 321 -1.54 -10.27 10.87
N GLU A 322 -1.01 -10.13 9.65
CA GLU A 322 -1.73 -9.67 8.44
C GLU A 322 -2.44 -8.31 8.64
N ILE A 323 -1.80 -7.40 9.38
CA ILE A 323 -2.32 -6.06 9.69
C ILE A 323 -1.91 -5.09 8.57
N ASP A 324 -2.87 -4.29 8.07
CA ASP A 324 -2.57 -3.18 7.16
C ASP A 324 -1.80 -2.07 7.91
N PRO A 325 -0.75 -1.46 7.32
CA PRO A 325 -0.03 -0.35 7.96
C PRO A 325 -0.92 0.78 8.49
N ASN A 326 -2.04 1.05 7.84
CA ASN A 326 -3.00 2.07 8.28
C ASN A 326 -3.77 1.69 9.56
N GLU A 327 -3.70 0.43 9.99
CA GLU A 327 -4.34 -0.10 11.19
C GLU A 327 -3.40 -0.14 12.41
N ILE A 328 -2.16 0.37 12.29
CA ILE A 328 -1.24 0.49 13.43
C ILE A 328 -1.88 1.38 14.51
N PRO A 329 -2.06 0.86 15.75
CA PRO A 329 -2.85 1.55 16.77
C PRO A 329 -2.11 2.60 17.58
N PHE A 330 -0.85 2.92 17.22
CA PHE A 330 -0.01 3.88 17.94
C PHE A 330 0.58 4.96 17.03
N SER A 331 0.94 6.11 17.62
CA SER A 331 1.49 7.27 16.90
C SER A 331 3.02 7.24 16.82
N GLY A 332 3.58 8.09 15.97
CA GLY A 332 5.03 8.32 15.91
C GLY A 332 5.60 8.85 17.23
N LYS A 333 4.81 9.58 18.02
CA LYS A 333 5.18 9.99 19.37
C LYS A 333 5.46 8.79 20.28
N MET A 334 4.59 7.78 20.24
CA MET A 334 4.78 6.57 21.05
C MET A 334 5.99 5.75 20.57
N LEU A 335 6.21 5.69 19.26
CA LEU A 335 7.42 5.07 18.71
C LEU A 335 8.69 5.83 19.12
N ALA A 336 8.67 7.15 19.10
CA ALA A 336 9.77 7.98 19.57
C ALA A 336 10.09 7.74 21.06
N GLU A 337 9.06 7.68 21.90
CA GLU A 337 9.19 7.40 23.33
C GLU A 337 9.82 6.01 23.57
N LEU A 338 9.41 5.00 22.81
CA LEU A 338 10.02 3.67 22.88
C LEU A 338 11.51 3.71 22.51
N VAL A 339 11.88 4.41 21.44
CA VAL A 339 13.27 4.59 21.00
C VAL A 339 14.07 5.32 22.08
N GLU A 340 13.53 6.40 22.65
CA GLU A 340 14.19 7.14 23.72
C GLU A 340 14.42 6.31 25.00
N LEU A 341 13.47 5.49 25.41
CA LEU A 341 13.63 4.61 26.56
C LEU A 341 14.79 3.62 26.37
N ILE A 342 15.00 3.18 25.13
CA ILE A 342 16.11 2.29 24.79
C ILE A 342 17.42 3.06 24.72
N ASP A 343 17.45 4.22 24.06
CA ASP A 343 18.65 5.04 23.91
C ASP A 343 19.17 5.57 25.27
N LYS A 344 18.25 5.90 26.17
CA LYS A 344 18.56 6.27 27.57
C LYS A 344 18.98 5.08 28.44
N GLY A 345 18.89 3.83 27.94
CA GLY A 345 19.19 2.63 28.71
C GLY A 345 18.18 2.31 29.81
N THR A 346 16.99 2.93 29.75
CA THR A 346 15.90 2.64 30.71
C THR A 346 15.37 1.22 30.50
N ILE A 347 15.37 0.75 29.26
CA ILE A 347 15.04 -0.62 28.87
C ILE A 347 16.04 -1.15 27.85
N SER A 348 16.20 -2.47 27.78
CA SER A 348 16.99 -3.11 26.73
C SER A 348 16.20 -3.24 25.42
N SER A 349 16.90 -3.41 24.29
CA SER A 349 16.24 -3.66 22.99
C SER A 349 15.33 -4.90 23.01
N SER A 350 15.67 -5.93 23.79
CA SER A 350 14.84 -7.14 23.95
C SER A 350 13.53 -6.84 24.70
N ILE A 351 13.58 -5.94 25.69
CA ILE A 351 12.38 -5.43 26.37
C ILE A 351 11.60 -4.51 25.43
N GLY A 352 12.29 -3.66 24.67
CA GLY A 352 11.68 -2.80 23.66
C GLY A 352 10.78 -3.56 22.67
N LYS A 353 11.21 -4.77 22.23
CA LYS A 353 10.37 -5.63 21.36
C LYS A 353 9.08 -6.07 22.06
N LYS A 354 9.13 -6.39 23.34
CA LYS A 354 7.93 -6.74 24.12
C LYS A 354 7.01 -5.53 24.32
N VAL A 355 7.60 -4.36 24.57
CA VAL A 355 6.81 -3.11 24.65
C VAL A 355 6.13 -2.83 23.32
N LEU A 356 6.81 -3.01 22.18
CA LEU A 356 6.23 -2.85 20.87
C LEU A 356 5.06 -3.81 20.65
N GLU A 357 5.19 -5.09 21.03
CA GLU A 357 4.08 -6.06 20.93
C GLU A 357 2.87 -5.63 21.76
N GLU A 358 3.07 -5.12 22.99
CA GLU A 358 1.99 -4.56 23.83
C GLU A 358 1.36 -3.30 23.23
N LEU A 359 2.13 -2.46 22.49
CA LEU A 359 1.59 -1.28 21.81
C LEU A 359 0.58 -1.63 20.71
N PHE A 360 0.67 -2.81 20.10
CA PHE A 360 -0.34 -3.30 19.15
C PHE A 360 -1.64 -3.74 19.82
N GLU A 361 -1.64 -3.97 21.13
CA GLU A 361 -2.78 -4.51 21.87
C GLU A 361 -3.36 -3.54 22.92
N SER A 362 -2.61 -2.47 23.24
CA SER A 362 -2.98 -1.54 24.31
C SER A 362 -2.77 -0.08 23.89
N PRO A 363 -3.71 0.84 24.21
CA PRO A 363 -3.56 2.26 23.94
C PRO A 363 -2.61 2.99 24.92
N LYS A 364 -1.92 2.25 25.81
CA LYS A 364 -1.01 2.82 26.82
C LYS A 364 0.30 3.26 26.20
N SER A 365 0.92 4.31 26.80
CA SER A 365 2.25 4.75 26.37
C SER A 365 3.34 3.72 26.72
N PRO A 366 4.49 3.72 25.99
CA PRO A 366 5.64 2.87 26.31
C PRO A 366 6.09 2.97 27.77
N GLU A 367 6.12 4.19 28.32
CA GLU A 367 6.54 4.42 29.72
C GLU A 367 5.54 3.79 30.71
N GLU A 368 4.24 3.90 30.46
CA GLU A 368 3.20 3.26 31.29
C GLU A 368 3.30 1.74 31.24
N ILE A 369 3.48 1.15 30.05
CA ILE A 369 3.69 -0.29 29.88
C ILE A 369 4.90 -0.77 30.65
N VAL A 370 6.03 -0.07 30.53
CA VAL A 370 7.29 -0.40 31.21
C VAL A 370 7.15 -0.34 32.71
N LYS A 371 6.45 0.67 33.25
CA LYS A 371 6.18 0.82 34.70
C LYS A 371 5.24 -0.29 35.20
N GLU A 372 4.15 -0.54 34.53
CA GLU A 372 3.14 -1.55 34.92
C GLU A 372 3.73 -2.97 34.93
N LYS A 373 4.48 -3.30 33.89
CA LYS A 373 5.13 -4.63 33.78
C LYS A 373 6.40 -4.74 34.63
N GLY A 374 6.86 -3.65 35.21
CA GLY A 374 8.09 -3.60 36.01
C GLY A 374 9.34 -3.93 35.16
N TRP A 375 9.38 -3.47 33.93
CA TRP A 375 10.46 -3.74 32.95
C TRP A 375 11.58 -2.70 32.96
N ILE A 376 11.59 -1.80 33.95
CA ILE A 376 12.68 -0.83 34.10
C ILE A 376 13.98 -1.58 34.31
N GLN A 377 15.00 -1.20 33.55
CA GLN A 377 16.34 -1.81 33.66
C GLN A 377 17.05 -1.34 34.94
N ILE A 378 17.66 -2.28 35.62
CA ILE A 378 18.51 -1.96 36.76
C ILE A 378 19.79 -1.38 36.19
N SER A 379 20.01 -0.08 36.40
CA SER A 379 21.23 0.63 35.98
C SER A 379 22.02 1.15 37.15
N ASP A 380 21.61 0.85 38.40
CA ASP A 380 22.41 1.18 39.60
C ASP A 380 23.66 0.33 39.62
N GLU A 381 24.81 1.01 39.53
CA GLU A 381 26.14 0.35 39.48
C GLU A 381 26.42 -0.46 40.76
N GLY A 382 25.88 -0.03 41.91
CA GLY A 382 26.03 -0.72 43.17
C GLY A 382 25.24 -2.02 43.27
N GLU A 383 23.98 -2.01 42.73
CA GLU A 383 23.14 -3.20 42.67
C GLU A 383 23.71 -4.22 41.67
N ILE A 384 24.09 -3.76 40.47
CA ILE A 384 24.66 -4.63 39.43
C ILE A 384 26.01 -5.22 39.91
N LYS A 385 26.82 -4.43 40.59
CA LYS A 385 28.10 -4.91 41.14
C LYS A 385 27.91 -6.04 42.14
N LYS A 386 26.90 -5.99 43.00
CA LYS A 386 26.58 -7.11 43.90
C LYS A 386 26.25 -8.38 43.12
N VAL A 387 25.40 -8.26 42.10
CA VAL A 387 25.05 -9.39 41.22
C VAL A 387 26.30 -9.96 40.53
N VAL A 388 27.20 -9.09 40.05
CA VAL A 388 28.47 -9.51 39.41
C VAL A 388 29.32 -10.31 40.39
N ILE A 389 29.48 -9.83 41.63
CA ILE A 389 30.25 -10.51 42.67
C ILE A 389 29.63 -11.87 42.99
N ASP A 390 28.33 -11.93 43.25
CA ASP A 390 27.60 -13.18 43.53
C ASP A 390 27.78 -14.22 42.42
N ILE A 391 27.74 -13.79 41.15
CA ILE A 391 27.94 -14.68 39.98
C ILE A 391 29.40 -15.15 39.87
N ILE A 392 30.38 -14.30 40.15
CA ILE A 392 31.80 -14.66 40.18
C ILE A 392 32.08 -15.72 41.25
N GLU A 393 31.55 -15.53 42.46
CA GLU A 393 31.66 -16.48 43.56
C GLU A 393 30.98 -17.82 43.28
N ALA A 394 29.82 -17.79 42.64
CA ALA A 394 29.06 -18.99 42.30
C ALA A 394 29.65 -19.81 41.13
N ASN A 395 30.59 -19.24 40.34
CA ASN A 395 31.08 -19.86 39.08
C ASN A 395 32.63 -19.88 39.01
N PRO A 396 33.34 -20.43 39.98
CA PRO A 396 34.82 -20.37 40.05
C PRO A 396 35.51 -20.99 38.82
N ASN A 397 34.93 -22.04 38.24
CA ASN A 397 35.48 -22.71 37.05
C ASN A 397 35.44 -21.78 35.82
N SER A 398 34.36 -21.06 35.62
CA SER A 398 34.22 -20.11 34.50
C SER A 398 35.13 -18.88 34.68
N VAL A 399 35.35 -18.46 35.91
CA VAL A 399 36.31 -17.42 36.27
C VAL A 399 37.75 -17.86 35.93
N ALA A 400 38.14 -19.10 36.30
CA ALA A 400 39.42 -19.67 35.94
C ALA A 400 39.63 -19.78 34.43
N ASP A 401 38.60 -20.20 33.71
CA ASP A 401 38.61 -20.26 32.25
C ASP A 401 38.84 -18.90 31.61
N TYR A 402 38.14 -17.84 32.10
CA TYR A 402 38.35 -16.47 31.63
C TYR A 402 39.78 -15.96 31.92
N LYS A 403 40.28 -16.15 33.13
CA LYS A 403 41.65 -15.80 33.51
C LYS A 403 42.69 -16.62 32.72
N GLY A 404 42.32 -17.81 32.24
CA GLY A 404 43.11 -18.64 31.32
C GLY A 404 43.01 -18.24 29.83
N GLY A 405 42.37 -17.10 29.51
CA GLY A 405 42.29 -16.54 28.14
C GLY A 405 41.09 -17.00 27.31
N LYS A 406 40.11 -17.72 27.88
CA LYS A 406 38.89 -18.14 27.18
C LYS A 406 37.82 -17.04 27.24
N GLU A 407 37.82 -16.10 26.31
CA GLU A 407 36.85 -14.97 26.27
C GLU A 407 35.37 -15.40 26.29
N LYS A 408 35.03 -16.58 25.76
CA LYS A 408 33.68 -17.13 25.80
C LYS A 408 33.12 -17.32 27.23
N ALA A 409 33.97 -17.48 28.23
CA ALA A 409 33.56 -17.61 29.62
C ALA A 409 32.93 -16.32 30.16
N LEU A 410 33.34 -15.15 29.69
CA LEU A 410 32.70 -13.87 30.04
C LEU A 410 31.24 -13.83 29.57
N GLY A 411 30.95 -14.30 28.35
CA GLY A 411 29.59 -14.38 27.83
C GLY A 411 28.68 -15.29 28.66
N PHE A 412 29.22 -16.40 29.18
CA PHE A 412 28.49 -17.27 30.09
C PHE A 412 28.19 -16.57 31.44
N LEU A 413 29.13 -15.88 32.05
CA LEU A 413 28.95 -15.15 33.31
C LEU A 413 27.92 -14.03 33.16
N VAL A 414 28.00 -13.26 32.08
CA VAL A 414 26.98 -12.23 31.73
C VAL A 414 25.60 -12.87 31.54
N GLY A 415 25.52 -14.03 30.88
CA GLY A 415 24.30 -14.78 30.72
C GLY A 415 23.64 -15.22 32.03
N GLN A 416 24.46 -15.66 33.01
CA GLN A 416 24.01 -16.01 34.37
C GLN A 416 23.47 -14.79 35.12
N ALA A 417 24.19 -13.66 35.06
CA ALA A 417 23.74 -12.39 35.66
C ALA A 417 22.43 -11.90 35.03
N MET A 418 22.29 -12.00 33.73
CA MET A 418 21.04 -11.69 33.02
C MET A 418 19.88 -12.60 33.45
N LYS A 419 20.15 -13.90 33.65
CA LYS A 419 19.16 -14.85 34.17
C LYS A 419 18.73 -14.53 35.59
N GLN A 420 19.67 -14.23 36.49
CA GLN A 420 19.40 -13.86 37.88
C GLN A 420 18.60 -12.56 38.00
N THR A 421 18.87 -11.57 37.15
CA THR A 421 18.16 -10.29 37.10
C THR A 421 16.91 -10.33 36.26
N LYS A 422 16.51 -11.53 35.76
CA LYS A 422 15.36 -11.74 34.84
C LYS A 422 15.40 -10.82 33.61
N GLY A 423 16.59 -10.57 33.07
CA GLY A 423 16.80 -9.71 31.92
C GLY A 423 16.79 -8.19 32.21
N LYS A 424 16.73 -7.79 33.49
CA LYS A 424 16.61 -6.37 33.90
C LYS A 424 17.95 -5.66 34.03
N ALA A 425 19.09 -6.36 34.18
CA ALA A 425 20.40 -5.70 34.27
C ALA A 425 20.89 -5.16 32.94
N ASN A 426 21.57 -4.00 32.96
CA ASN A 426 22.16 -3.43 31.73
C ASN A 426 23.35 -4.30 31.27
N PRO A 427 23.27 -4.92 30.04
CA PRO A 427 24.31 -5.84 29.56
C PRO A 427 25.66 -5.15 29.34
N GLN A 428 25.69 -3.87 28.98
CA GLN A 428 26.92 -3.13 28.77
C GLN A 428 27.62 -2.87 30.11
N LEU A 429 26.85 -2.48 31.12
CA LEU A 429 27.34 -2.25 32.46
C LEU A 429 27.79 -3.56 33.12
N LEU A 430 27.03 -4.66 32.90
CA LEU A 430 27.45 -6.01 33.34
C LEU A 430 28.81 -6.39 32.73
N ASN A 431 28.96 -6.25 31.40
CA ASN A 431 30.23 -6.56 30.74
C ASN A 431 31.38 -5.72 31.26
N LYS A 432 31.14 -4.43 31.50
CA LYS A 432 32.16 -3.53 32.09
C LYS A 432 32.57 -3.99 33.50
N LEU A 433 31.61 -4.20 34.39
CA LEU A 433 31.85 -4.58 35.78
C LEU A 433 32.47 -5.98 35.90
N PHE A 434 32.03 -6.95 35.06
CA PHE A 434 32.71 -8.26 35.04
C PHE A 434 34.17 -8.13 34.63
N LYS A 435 34.51 -7.34 33.62
CA LYS A 435 35.90 -7.12 33.22
C LYS A 435 36.72 -6.47 34.34
N GLU A 436 36.14 -5.49 35.01
CA GLU A 436 36.80 -4.80 36.13
C GLU A 436 37.03 -5.73 37.33
N GLU A 437 36.03 -6.53 37.72
CA GLU A 437 36.18 -7.44 38.88
C GLU A 437 37.03 -8.68 38.58
N LEU A 438 37.00 -9.21 37.36
CA LEU A 438 37.83 -10.35 36.95
C LEU A 438 39.29 -9.99 36.69
N SER A 439 39.61 -8.71 36.53
CA SER A 439 40.98 -8.20 36.38
C SER A 439 41.67 -7.92 37.74
N LYS A 440 40.92 -7.93 38.82
CA LYS A 440 41.45 -7.91 40.19
C LYS A 440 41.89 -9.32 40.59
#